data_7bae71daaa3ce8eaa85778e611c3b7ea
#
_entry.id   7bae71daaa3ce8eaa85778e611c3b7ea
#
_cell.length_a   1.000
_cell.length_b   1.000
_cell.length_c   1.000
_cell.angle_alpha   90.00
_cell.angle_beta   90.00
_cell.angle_gamma   90.00
#
_symmetry.space_group_name_H-M   'P 1'
#
loop_
_entity.id
_entity.type
_entity.pdbx_description
1 polymer ?
#
loop_
_entity_poly.entity_id
_entity_poly.type
_entity_poly.pdbx_seq_one_letter_code
_entity_poly.pdbx_strand_id
1 'polypeptide(L)'
;DYYSDNEEMLAKLEAGAIGYDLLVPTGNAVEALLRQQALRPLDKSRLPHLGNLKPEFRDPWYDPGLRHAVPYATTVTLLGYNATRLAELGLPTDTWALIFEPRHLAKLKGKVSVLNSQRELMGAAMKYLGHSLQETDPARWEDAKRLILRAKPYWATFSNSTYIKDLAVGNIWVAHGYSSDMYRAQQDALDAKRPFAIDFRMPKEGAVLAIDNFVLHRSGRRPDLAHQFIDFMLVGANAADVSNLVGAGNPNAAAMPHIRAEIAANPGIFPPASELPRLEMLRDFDPKTRRLLSRMWTEIKVR
;
A
#
# COMPACT_ATOMS: atom_id res chain seq x y z
N ASP A 1 -8.42 -9.41 -14.74
CA ASP A 1 -7.89 -8.12 -15.19
C ASP A 1 -7.05 -7.49 -14.09
N TYR A 2 -6.09 -6.66 -14.48
CA TYR A 2 -5.23 -5.91 -13.56
C TYR A 2 -5.45 -4.41 -13.74
N TYR A 3 -5.20 -3.66 -12.67
CA TYR A 3 -5.09 -2.20 -12.67
C TYR A 3 -3.87 -1.80 -11.84
N SER A 4 -3.28 -0.65 -12.16
CA SER A 4 -2.03 -0.19 -11.54
C SER A 4 -2.25 0.44 -10.16
N ASP A 5 -3.44 1.00 -9.94
CA ASP A 5 -3.88 1.66 -8.70
C ASP A 5 -5.40 1.77 -8.64
N ASN A 6 -5.93 2.21 -7.50
CA ASN A 6 -7.38 2.37 -7.32
C ASN A 6 -7.98 3.45 -8.23
N GLU A 7 -7.23 4.49 -8.56
CA GLU A 7 -7.65 5.58 -9.42
C GLU A 7 -7.96 5.08 -10.83
N GLU A 8 -7.11 4.19 -11.37
CA GLU A 8 -7.36 3.52 -12.66
C GLU A 8 -8.61 2.64 -12.59
N MET A 9 -8.77 1.85 -11.53
CA MET A 9 -9.96 1.02 -11.33
C MET A 9 -11.23 1.85 -11.31
N LEU A 10 -11.26 2.92 -10.50
CA LEU A 10 -12.42 3.81 -10.39
C LEU A 10 -12.74 4.47 -11.75
N ALA A 11 -11.73 4.96 -12.46
CA ALA A 11 -11.91 5.57 -13.78
C ALA A 11 -12.48 4.57 -14.81
N LYS A 12 -12.02 3.32 -14.81
CA LYS A 12 -12.58 2.25 -15.66
C LYS A 12 -14.06 2.00 -15.38
N LEU A 13 -14.44 1.95 -14.10
CA LEU A 13 -15.83 1.74 -13.70
C LEU A 13 -16.71 2.95 -14.04
N GLU A 14 -16.22 4.17 -13.82
CA GLU A 14 -16.90 5.41 -14.22
C GLU A 14 -17.10 5.52 -15.74
N ALA A 15 -16.15 5.00 -16.51
CA ALA A 15 -16.27 4.89 -17.98
C ALA A 15 -17.22 3.76 -18.43
N GLY A 16 -17.87 3.06 -17.50
CA GLY A 16 -18.85 2.03 -17.80
C GLY A 16 -18.27 0.63 -18.02
N ALA A 17 -17.07 0.34 -17.53
CA ALA A 17 -16.52 -1.02 -17.58
C ALA A 17 -17.46 -1.99 -16.85
N ILE A 18 -17.77 -3.10 -17.49
CA ILE A 18 -18.67 -4.16 -17.01
C ILE A 18 -17.99 -5.52 -17.03
N GLY A 19 -18.62 -6.52 -16.40
CA GLY A 19 -18.14 -7.91 -16.44
C GLY A 19 -17.33 -8.31 -15.21
N TYR A 20 -17.22 -7.44 -14.22
CA TYR A 20 -16.60 -7.74 -12.94
C TYR A 20 -17.63 -8.25 -11.94
N ASP A 21 -17.41 -9.44 -11.39
CA ASP A 21 -18.20 -9.97 -10.27
C ASP A 21 -17.61 -9.56 -8.93
N LEU A 22 -16.26 -9.59 -8.86
CA LEU A 22 -15.46 -9.26 -7.70
C LEU A 22 -14.42 -8.18 -8.06
N LEU A 23 -14.23 -7.22 -7.16
CA LEU A 23 -13.17 -6.22 -7.21
C LEU A 23 -12.31 -6.30 -5.95
N VAL A 24 -11.10 -5.77 -6.04
CA VAL A 24 -10.13 -5.81 -4.94
C VAL A 24 -9.62 -4.39 -4.62
N PRO A 25 -10.48 -3.49 -4.09
CA PRO A 25 -10.10 -2.13 -3.72
C PRO A 25 -9.46 -2.04 -2.34
N THR A 26 -8.65 -1.00 -2.13
CA THR A 26 -8.30 -0.57 -0.77
C THR A 26 -9.46 0.17 -0.08
N GLY A 27 -9.39 0.37 1.25
CA GLY A 27 -10.48 0.93 2.04
C GLY A 27 -11.01 2.29 1.55
N ASN A 28 -10.14 3.20 1.11
CA ASN A 28 -10.57 4.50 0.55
C ASN A 28 -11.31 4.36 -0.78
N ALA A 29 -10.96 3.37 -1.60
CA ALA A 29 -11.69 3.10 -2.83
C ALA A 29 -13.02 2.38 -2.55
N VAL A 30 -13.10 1.54 -1.50
CA VAL A 30 -14.38 1.00 -1.01
C VAL A 30 -15.34 2.15 -0.66
N GLU A 31 -14.86 3.16 0.08
CA GLU A 31 -15.65 4.35 0.42
C GLU A 31 -16.17 5.09 -0.82
N ALA A 32 -15.31 5.27 -1.84
CA ALA A 32 -15.71 5.89 -3.09
C ALA A 32 -16.77 5.07 -3.84
N LEU A 33 -16.59 3.75 -3.94
CA LEU A 33 -17.53 2.84 -4.59
C LEU A 33 -18.88 2.77 -3.86
N LEU A 34 -18.88 2.85 -2.53
CA LEU A 34 -20.12 2.94 -1.73
C LEU A 34 -20.90 4.21 -2.04
N ARG A 35 -20.22 5.36 -2.11
CA ARG A 35 -20.87 6.64 -2.49
C ARG A 35 -21.44 6.61 -3.91
N GLN A 36 -20.79 5.90 -4.82
CA GLN A 36 -21.28 5.68 -6.20
C GLN A 36 -22.37 4.61 -6.26
N GLN A 37 -22.72 3.96 -5.16
CA GLN A 37 -23.65 2.82 -5.12
C GLN A 37 -23.24 1.68 -6.09
N ALA A 38 -21.95 1.50 -6.28
CA ALA A 38 -21.39 0.52 -7.21
C ALA A 38 -21.24 -0.89 -6.61
N LEU A 39 -21.45 -1.04 -5.30
CA LEU A 39 -21.26 -2.29 -4.59
C LEU A 39 -22.59 -2.98 -4.28
N ARG A 40 -22.54 -4.32 -4.25
CA ARG A 40 -23.62 -5.19 -3.79
C ARG A 40 -23.37 -5.53 -2.31
N PRO A 41 -24.40 -5.52 -1.43
CA PRO A 41 -24.26 -6.02 -0.08
C PRO A 41 -23.85 -7.49 -0.05
N LEU A 42 -23.05 -7.85 0.96
CA LEU A 42 -22.64 -9.23 1.21
C LEU A 42 -23.76 -10.01 1.88
N ASP A 43 -23.97 -11.23 1.43
CA ASP A 43 -24.77 -12.23 2.16
C ASP A 43 -23.85 -12.98 3.14
N LYS A 44 -23.85 -12.55 4.39
CA LYS A 44 -22.98 -13.13 5.43
C LYS A 44 -23.31 -14.57 5.77
N SER A 45 -24.51 -15.05 5.47
CA SER A 45 -24.86 -16.46 5.66
C SER A 45 -24.05 -17.39 4.77
N ARG A 46 -23.47 -16.83 3.69
CA ARG A 46 -22.60 -17.51 2.72
C ARG A 46 -21.11 -17.39 3.04
N LEU A 47 -20.76 -16.73 4.14
CA LEU A 47 -19.40 -16.47 4.58
C LEU A 47 -19.15 -17.02 6.00
N PRO A 48 -19.28 -18.36 6.20
CA PRO A 48 -19.12 -18.98 7.52
C PRO A 48 -17.75 -18.71 8.16
N HIS A 49 -16.70 -18.45 7.34
CA HIS A 49 -15.35 -18.13 7.83
C HIS A 49 -15.10 -16.64 8.09
N LEU A 50 -16.11 -15.76 7.95
CA LEU A 50 -15.96 -14.32 8.21
C LEU A 50 -15.50 -14.04 9.65
N GLY A 51 -15.90 -14.91 10.60
CA GLY A 51 -15.46 -14.86 12.00
C GLY A 51 -13.96 -15.09 12.22
N ASN A 52 -13.21 -15.55 11.21
CA ASN A 52 -11.76 -15.72 11.27
C ASN A 52 -10.98 -14.38 11.22
N LEU A 53 -11.64 -13.29 10.83
CA LEU A 53 -10.99 -11.97 10.85
C LEU A 53 -10.62 -11.58 12.29
N LYS A 54 -9.48 -10.91 12.45
CA LYS A 54 -9.06 -10.31 13.73
C LYS A 54 -10.06 -9.22 14.13
N PRO A 55 -10.31 -9.00 15.43
CA PRO A 55 -11.30 -8.03 15.91
C PRO A 55 -11.15 -6.63 15.30
N GLU A 56 -9.92 -6.14 15.15
CA GLU A 56 -9.61 -4.82 14.62
C GLU A 56 -9.99 -4.63 13.15
N PHE A 57 -10.24 -5.71 12.41
CA PHE A 57 -10.66 -5.68 11.00
C PHE A 57 -12.14 -5.97 10.78
N ARG A 58 -12.91 -6.21 11.84
CA ARG A 58 -14.34 -6.58 11.74
C ARG A 58 -15.29 -5.39 11.63
N ASP A 59 -14.82 -4.19 11.93
CA ASP A 59 -15.62 -2.97 11.88
C ASP A 59 -14.81 -1.79 11.31
N PRO A 60 -14.36 -1.89 10.04
CA PRO A 60 -13.56 -0.83 9.45
C PRO A 60 -14.42 0.41 9.20
N TRP A 61 -13.84 1.58 9.44
CA TRP A 61 -14.54 2.87 9.32
C TRP A 61 -15.18 3.12 7.94
N TYR A 62 -14.61 2.53 6.86
CA TYR A 62 -15.12 2.70 5.49
C TYR A 62 -16.31 1.79 5.16
N ASP A 63 -16.55 0.73 5.93
CA ASP A 63 -17.71 -0.17 5.78
C ASP A 63 -18.09 -0.79 7.13
N PRO A 64 -18.72 0.00 8.03
CA PRO A 64 -19.10 -0.48 9.36
C PRO A 64 -19.93 -1.76 9.31
N GLY A 65 -19.48 -2.73 10.10
CA GLY A 65 -20.09 -4.03 10.18
C GLY A 65 -19.89 -4.94 8.96
N LEU A 66 -18.90 -4.66 8.08
CA LEU A 66 -18.57 -5.48 6.90
C LEU A 66 -19.83 -5.79 6.05
N ARG A 67 -20.51 -4.76 5.62
CA ARG A 67 -21.76 -4.91 4.83
C ARG A 67 -21.47 -5.17 3.35
N HIS A 68 -20.31 -4.72 2.84
CA HIS A 68 -19.98 -4.75 1.42
C HIS A 68 -18.56 -5.23 1.15
N ALA A 69 -17.65 -5.16 2.14
CA ALA A 69 -16.24 -5.39 1.98
C ALA A 69 -15.73 -6.46 2.97
N VAL A 70 -14.81 -7.30 2.52
CA VAL A 70 -14.11 -8.28 3.35
C VAL A 70 -12.61 -8.02 3.28
N PRO A 71 -11.98 -7.53 4.34
CA PRO A 71 -10.53 -7.40 4.42
C PRO A 71 -9.82 -8.75 4.20
N TYR A 72 -8.78 -8.78 3.34
CA TYR A 72 -8.04 -10.03 3.11
C TYR A 72 -6.53 -9.87 3.14
N ALA A 73 -6.01 -8.67 2.93
CA ALA A 73 -4.57 -8.38 3.00
C ALA A 73 -4.34 -6.97 3.56
N THR A 74 -3.18 -6.78 4.17
CA THR A 74 -2.70 -5.46 4.59
C THR A 74 -1.32 -5.20 4.03
N THR A 75 -1.05 -3.94 3.70
CA THR A 75 0.22 -3.51 3.14
C THR A 75 0.63 -2.18 3.76
N VAL A 76 1.89 -2.05 4.15
CA VAL A 76 2.46 -0.79 4.63
C VAL A 76 3.29 -0.18 3.50
N THR A 77 3.09 1.10 3.22
CA THR A 77 3.98 1.85 2.32
C THR A 77 5.20 2.29 3.11
N LEU A 78 6.38 1.85 2.68
CA LEU A 78 7.61 1.98 3.45
C LEU A 78 8.85 2.17 2.55
N LEU A 79 10.03 2.09 3.16
CA LEU A 79 11.32 2.13 2.45
C LEU A 79 11.90 0.73 2.33
N GLY A 80 12.17 0.30 1.09
CA GLY A 80 13.05 -0.81 0.79
C GLY A 80 14.42 -0.31 0.36
N TYR A 81 15.48 -0.98 0.74
CA TYR A 81 16.82 -0.50 0.49
C TYR A 81 17.86 -1.61 0.38
N ASN A 82 18.94 -1.29 -0.34
CA ASN A 82 20.16 -2.08 -0.33
C ASN A 82 20.92 -1.81 0.97
N ALA A 83 20.79 -2.72 1.94
CA ALA A 83 21.34 -2.56 3.29
C ALA A 83 22.86 -2.43 3.27
N THR A 84 23.54 -3.19 2.40
CA THR A 84 24.99 -3.13 2.22
C THR A 84 25.43 -1.73 1.80
N ARG A 85 24.79 -1.16 0.77
CA ARG A 85 25.13 0.16 0.27
C ARG A 85 24.82 1.29 1.26
N LEU A 86 23.70 1.21 1.96
CA LEU A 86 23.36 2.22 2.95
C LEU A 86 24.33 2.21 4.13
N ALA A 87 24.76 1.03 4.58
CA ALA A 87 25.77 0.90 5.62
C ALA A 87 27.12 1.50 5.18
N GLU A 88 27.61 1.20 3.97
CA GLU A 88 28.82 1.79 3.40
C GLU A 88 28.77 3.32 3.33
N LEU A 89 27.61 3.88 3.04
CA LEU A 89 27.41 5.34 2.92
C LEU A 89 27.10 6.02 4.26
N GLY A 90 26.93 5.26 5.36
CA GLY A 90 26.52 5.77 6.66
C GLY A 90 25.15 6.47 6.63
N LEU A 91 24.18 5.91 5.90
CA LEU A 91 22.85 6.48 5.74
C LEU A 91 21.85 5.82 6.71
N PRO A 92 20.85 6.59 7.21
CA PRO A 92 19.77 6.04 8.03
C PRO A 92 18.86 5.14 7.20
N THR A 93 18.15 4.20 7.86
CA THR A 93 17.25 3.26 7.19
C THR A 93 15.80 3.36 7.68
N ASP A 94 15.52 4.21 8.66
CA ASP A 94 14.27 4.28 9.40
C ASP A 94 13.58 5.67 9.32
N THR A 95 13.80 6.42 8.26
CA THR A 95 13.26 7.78 8.13
C THR A 95 12.98 8.15 6.67
N TRP A 96 11.88 8.84 6.42
CA TRP A 96 11.57 9.43 5.13
C TRP A 96 12.62 10.48 4.68
N ALA A 97 13.45 10.99 5.58
CA ALA A 97 14.59 11.84 5.21
C ALA A 97 15.47 11.22 4.13
N LEU A 98 15.53 9.88 4.05
CA LEU A 98 16.32 9.15 3.07
C LEU A 98 15.91 9.48 1.62
N ILE A 99 14.63 9.79 1.39
CA ILE A 99 14.11 10.14 0.06
C ILE A 99 13.77 11.62 -0.10
N PHE A 100 13.84 12.44 0.97
CA PHE A 100 13.48 13.85 0.90
C PHE A 100 14.62 14.81 1.23
N GLU A 101 15.62 14.41 2.02
CA GLU A 101 16.69 15.32 2.45
C GLU A 101 17.85 15.37 1.44
N PRO A 102 18.19 16.57 0.91
CA PRO A 102 19.27 16.72 -0.07
C PRO A 102 20.61 16.16 0.38
N ARG A 103 20.93 16.22 1.70
CA ARG A 103 22.17 15.67 2.26
C ARG A 103 22.30 14.14 2.10
N HIS A 104 21.18 13.41 2.16
CA HIS A 104 21.14 11.96 1.92
C HIS A 104 21.04 11.68 0.43
N LEU A 105 20.19 12.43 -0.26
CA LEU A 105 19.94 12.28 -1.70
C LEU A 105 21.18 12.57 -2.55
N ALA A 106 22.09 13.47 -2.11
CA ALA A 106 23.34 13.70 -2.81
C ALA A 106 24.19 12.43 -2.92
N LYS A 107 24.18 11.58 -1.89
CA LYS A 107 24.86 10.27 -1.90
C LYS A 107 24.10 9.20 -2.69
N LEU A 108 22.83 9.41 -2.97
CA LEU A 108 21.90 8.48 -3.61
C LEU A 108 21.43 8.95 -4.99
N LYS A 109 22.08 9.96 -5.58
CA LYS A 109 21.64 10.55 -6.86
C LYS A 109 21.49 9.50 -7.95
N GLY A 110 20.29 9.40 -8.53
CA GLY A 110 19.95 8.42 -9.55
C GLY A 110 19.82 6.98 -9.02
N LYS A 111 19.70 6.78 -7.68
CA LYS A 111 19.57 5.47 -7.02
C LYS A 111 18.31 5.35 -6.17
N VAL A 112 17.37 6.27 -6.28
CA VAL A 112 16.11 6.28 -5.56
C VAL A 112 14.96 6.16 -6.54
N SER A 113 14.04 5.24 -6.30
CA SER A 113 12.74 5.16 -6.97
C SER A 113 11.63 5.51 -5.99
N VAL A 114 10.63 6.26 -6.46
CA VAL A 114 9.44 6.58 -5.69
C VAL A 114 8.19 6.13 -6.44
N LEU A 115 7.13 5.81 -5.69
CA LEU A 115 5.84 5.41 -6.29
C LEU A 115 5.30 6.53 -7.19
N ASN A 116 4.79 6.14 -8.35
CA ASN A 116 4.02 7.00 -9.24
C ASN A 116 2.55 7.06 -8.77
N SER A 117 2.36 7.29 -7.51
CA SER A 117 1.06 7.43 -6.87
C SER A 117 0.99 8.74 -6.10
N GLN A 118 0.02 9.57 -6.46
CA GLN A 118 -0.21 10.87 -5.83
C GLN A 118 -0.40 10.73 -4.31
N ARG A 119 -1.26 9.81 -3.90
CA ARG A 119 -1.66 9.65 -2.51
C ARG A 119 -0.51 9.10 -1.66
N GLU A 120 0.23 8.16 -2.19
CA GLU A 120 1.34 7.53 -1.48
C GLU A 120 2.53 8.45 -1.30
N LEU A 121 2.99 9.11 -2.38
CA LEU A 121 4.17 9.97 -2.28
C LEU A 121 3.90 11.27 -1.51
N MET A 122 2.75 11.90 -1.76
CA MET A 122 2.36 13.07 -0.98
C MET A 122 2.08 12.69 0.48
N GLY A 123 1.53 11.51 0.74
CA GLY A 123 1.34 10.96 2.08
C GLY A 123 2.66 10.77 2.82
N ALA A 124 3.67 10.19 2.19
CA ALA A 124 5.01 10.06 2.76
C ALA A 124 5.63 11.44 3.10
N ALA A 125 5.43 12.44 2.23
CA ALA A 125 5.88 13.81 2.49
C ALA A 125 5.13 14.45 3.67
N MET A 126 3.82 14.23 3.80
CA MET A 126 3.03 14.69 4.94
C MET A 126 3.51 14.07 6.25
N LYS A 127 3.72 12.74 6.27
CA LYS A 127 4.26 12.04 7.45
C LYS A 127 5.64 12.58 7.83
N TYR A 128 6.52 12.79 6.85
CA TYR A 128 7.84 13.39 7.10
C TYR A 128 7.76 14.79 7.73
N LEU A 129 6.79 15.60 7.32
CA LEU A 129 6.53 16.94 7.87
C LEU A 129 5.76 16.93 9.21
N GLY A 130 5.40 15.75 9.74
CA GLY A 130 4.67 15.59 11.00
C GLY A 130 3.17 15.85 10.89
N HIS A 131 2.61 15.75 9.67
CA HIS A 131 1.19 15.96 9.43
C HIS A 131 0.40 14.65 9.26
N SER A 132 -0.90 14.71 9.51
CA SER A 132 -1.82 13.61 9.23
C SER A 132 -2.06 13.45 7.73
N LEU A 133 -2.36 12.21 7.30
CA LEU A 133 -2.82 11.92 5.95
C LEU A 133 -4.25 12.42 5.68
N GLN A 134 -4.97 12.83 6.74
CA GLN A 134 -6.33 13.38 6.67
C GLN A 134 -6.35 14.92 6.66
N GLU A 135 -5.17 15.54 6.52
CA GLU A 135 -5.05 17.01 6.51
C GLU A 135 -5.91 17.63 5.39
N THR A 136 -6.59 18.71 5.72
CA THR A 136 -7.45 19.46 4.78
C THR A 136 -6.94 20.88 4.50
N ASP A 137 -5.94 21.36 5.26
CA ASP A 137 -5.32 22.67 5.03
C ASP A 137 -4.47 22.63 3.75
N PRO A 138 -4.83 23.41 2.71
CA PRO A 138 -4.08 23.50 1.48
C PRO A 138 -2.61 23.90 1.67
N ALA A 139 -2.29 24.70 2.70
CA ALA A 139 -0.93 25.14 2.95
C ALA A 139 0.01 23.97 3.32
N ARG A 140 -0.50 22.98 4.07
CA ARG A 140 0.28 21.77 4.44
C ARG A 140 0.59 20.92 3.22
N TRP A 141 -0.35 20.77 2.32
CA TRP A 141 -0.14 20.06 1.05
C TRP A 141 0.83 20.81 0.12
N GLU A 142 0.82 22.15 0.14
CA GLU A 142 1.79 22.96 -0.59
C GLU A 142 3.22 22.77 -0.03
N ASP A 143 3.37 22.64 1.30
CA ASP A 143 4.65 22.31 1.93
C ASP A 143 5.16 20.93 1.48
N ALA A 144 4.28 19.93 1.45
CA ALA A 144 4.60 18.60 0.94
C ALA A 144 5.03 18.64 -0.54
N LYS A 145 4.31 19.39 -1.38
CA LYS A 145 4.67 19.58 -2.80
C LYS A 145 6.06 20.22 -2.93
N ARG A 146 6.36 21.26 -2.17
CA ARG A 146 7.69 21.91 -2.19
C ARG A 146 8.80 20.96 -1.77
N LEU A 147 8.57 20.13 -0.75
CA LEU A 147 9.50 19.09 -0.32
C LEU A 147 9.80 18.11 -1.45
N ILE A 148 8.76 17.60 -2.12
CA ILE A 148 8.86 16.66 -3.24
C ILE A 148 9.63 17.29 -4.40
N LEU A 149 9.29 18.51 -4.81
CA LEU A 149 9.97 19.20 -5.93
C LEU A 149 11.45 19.42 -5.65
N ARG A 150 11.84 19.68 -4.40
CA ARG A 150 13.25 19.83 -4.00
C ARG A 150 14.01 18.49 -4.08
N ALA A 151 13.34 17.39 -3.76
CA ALA A 151 13.92 16.06 -3.77
C ALA A 151 13.98 15.42 -5.17
N LYS A 152 12.99 15.71 -6.02
CA LYS A 152 12.78 15.10 -7.34
C LYS A 152 14.04 15.03 -8.23
N PRO A 153 14.91 16.08 -8.34
CA PRO A 153 16.08 16.03 -9.21
C PRO A 153 17.12 14.95 -8.86
N TYR A 154 17.01 14.35 -7.69
CA TYR A 154 17.91 13.29 -7.22
C TYR A 154 17.37 11.88 -7.50
N TRP A 155 16.07 11.74 -7.73
CA TRP A 155 15.45 10.44 -7.95
C TRP A 155 15.74 9.90 -9.35
N ALA A 156 15.82 8.58 -9.46
CA ALA A 156 15.98 7.90 -10.73
C ALA A 156 14.68 7.90 -11.53
N THR A 157 13.56 7.58 -10.85
CA THR A 157 12.29 7.36 -11.52
C THR A 157 11.08 7.42 -10.56
N PHE A 158 9.92 7.62 -11.17
CA PHE A 158 8.61 7.32 -10.61
C PHE A 158 8.12 5.99 -11.19
N SER A 159 7.82 5.01 -10.36
CA SER A 159 7.38 3.69 -10.84
C SER A 159 6.43 3.03 -9.86
N ASN A 160 5.45 2.28 -10.38
CA ASN A 160 4.55 1.44 -9.58
C ASN A 160 4.89 -0.06 -9.68
N SER A 161 5.90 -0.44 -10.46
CA SER A 161 6.23 -1.85 -10.67
C SER A 161 7.71 -2.14 -10.91
N THR A 162 8.40 -1.35 -11.72
CA THR A 162 9.79 -1.66 -12.13
C THR A 162 10.79 -1.58 -10.97
N TYR A 163 10.49 -0.76 -9.93
CA TYR A 163 11.33 -0.61 -8.77
C TYR A 163 11.62 -1.91 -8.01
N ILE A 164 10.72 -2.90 -8.09
CA ILE A 164 10.90 -4.21 -7.47
C ILE A 164 12.14 -4.89 -8.06
N LYS A 165 12.13 -5.03 -9.39
CA LYS A 165 13.26 -5.61 -10.13
C LYS A 165 14.52 -4.76 -9.99
N ASP A 166 14.39 -3.44 -10.12
CA ASP A 166 15.54 -2.52 -10.07
C ASP A 166 16.25 -2.57 -8.72
N LEU A 167 15.50 -2.72 -7.62
CA LEU A 167 16.06 -2.92 -6.29
C LEU A 167 16.72 -4.32 -6.19
N ALA A 168 16.04 -5.37 -6.66
CA ALA A 168 16.53 -6.75 -6.61
C ALA A 168 17.83 -6.96 -7.38
N VAL A 169 18.08 -6.20 -8.47
CA VAL A 169 19.31 -6.28 -9.26
C VAL A 169 20.35 -5.21 -8.89
N GLY A 170 20.03 -4.26 -8.00
CA GLY A 170 20.94 -3.20 -7.54
C GLY A 170 21.04 -2.00 -8.48
N ASN A 171 20.14 -1.83 -9.44
CA ASN A 171 20.03 -0.64 -10.28
C ASN A 171 19.69 0.60 -9.44
N ILE A 172 18.79 0.46 -8.48
CA ILE A 172 18.49 1.43 -7.43
C ILE A 172 18.91 0.90 -6.06
N TRP A 173 19.10 1.79 -5.09
CA TRP A 173 19.50 1.44 -3.73
C TRP A 173 18.42 1.75 -2.69
N VAL A 174 17.46 2.59 -3.03
CA VAL A 174 16.32 2.92 -2.18
C VAL A 174 15.05 2.94 -3.03
N ALA A 175 14.00 2.37 -2.51
CA ALA A 175 12.67 2.40 -3.08
C ALA A 175 11.63 2.84 -2.03
N HIS A 176 10.80 3.81 -2.37
CA HIS A 176 9.52 4.07 -1.72
C HIS A 176 8.50 3.15 -2.37
N GLY A 177 7.92 2.24 -1.61
CA GLY A 177 7.02 1.23 -2.16
C GLY A 177 6.30 0.41 -1.08
N TYR A 178 5.62 -0.62 -1.50
CA TYR A 178 4.78 -1.47 -0.67
C TYR A 178 5.59 -2.58 0.01
N SER A 179 5.24 -2.92 1.25
CA SER A 179 5.94 -3.96 2.02
C SER A 179 6.00 -5.31 1.31
N SER A 180 4.93 -5.73 0.65
CA SER A 180 4.88 -6.94 -0.16
C SER A 180 5.86 -6.93 -1.32
N ASP A 181 6.00 -5.79 -1.99
CA ASP A 181 6.94 -5.63 -3.12
C ASP A 181 8.40 -5.63 -2.64
N MET A 182 8.65 -5.05 -1.46
CA MET A 182 10.00 -5.09 -0.86
C MET A 182 10.38 -6.50 -0.44
N TYR A 183 9.42 -7.25 0.13
CA TYR A 183 9.61 -8.66 0.41
C TYR A 183 9.94 -9.43 -0.88
N ARG A 184 9.20 -9.19 -1.96
CA ARG A 184 9.47 -9.80 -3.26
C ARG A 184 10.87 -9.45 -3.78
N ALA A 185 11.27 -8.17 -3.74
CA ALA A 185 12.60 -7.75 -4.16
C ALA A 185 13.71 -8.40 -3.33
N GLN A 186 13.48 -8.57 -2.01
CA GLN A 186 14.38 -9.27 -1.12
C GLN A 186 14.54 -10.75 -1.51
N GLN A 187 13.43 -11.47 -1.75
CA GLN A 187 13.46 -12.86 -2.16
C GLN A 187 14.14 -13.03 -3.53
N ASP A 188 13.80 -12.19 -4.51
CA ASP A 188 14.42 -12.23 -5.84
C ASP A 188 15.95 -12.00 -5.78
N ALA A 189 16.42 -11.14 -4.87
CA ALA A 189 17.86 -10.91 -4.65
C ALA A 189 18.54 -12.12 -3.98
N LEU A 190 17.88 -12.72 -2.99
CA LEU A 190 18.37 -13.94 -2.32
C LEU A 190 18.47 -15.13 -3.28
N ASP A 191 17.42 -15.39 -4.05
CA ASP A 191 17.37 -16.48 -5.04
C ASP A 191 18.44 -16.30 -6.13
N ALA A 192 18.67 -15.05 -6.54
CA ALA A 192 19.73 -14.69 -7.49
C ALA A 192 21.13 -14.64 -6.86
N LYS A 193 21.28 -14.94 -5.56
CA LYS A 193 22.55 -14.91 -4.80
C LYS A 193 23.32 -13.60 -5.01
N ARG A 194 22.61 -12.45 -4.91
CA ARG A 194 23.24 -11.15 -5.08
C ARG A 194 24.28 -10.88 -3.98
N PRO A 195 25.40 -10.18 -4.29
CA PRO A 195 26.48 -9.90 -3.34
C PRO A 195 26.11 -8.74 -2.37
N PHE A 196 24.84 -8.48 -2.15
CA PHE A 196 24.31 -7.46 -1.24
C PHE A 196 22.99 -7.92 -0.63
N ALA A 197 22.64 -7.35 0.51
CA ALA A 197 21.37 -7.61 1.19
C ALA A 197 20.35 -6.51 0.88
N ILE A 198 19.09 -6.92 0.67
CA ILE A 198 17.95 -6.02 0.66
C ILE A 198 17.23 -6.16 1.99
N ASP A 199 16.85 -5.02 2.57
CA ASP A 199 16.01 -4.94 3.74
C ASP A 199 14.94 -3.86 3.54
N PHE A 200 13.92 -3.84 4.39
CA PHE A 200 12.86 -2.84 4.32
C PHE A 200 12.32 -2.53 5.71
N ARG A 201 11.95 -1.28 5.91
CA ARG A 201 11.51 -0.79 7.22
C ARG A 201 10.50 0.32 7.10
N MET A 202 9.56 0.33 8.06
CA MET A 202 8.66 1.45 8.26
C MET A 202 9.45 2.64 8.83
N PRO A 203 9.33 3.85 8.24
CA PRO A 203 9.93 5.05 8.78
C PRO A 203 9.33 5.47 10.12
N LYS A 204 10.16 6.01 11.00
CA LYS A 204 9.77 6.45 12.35
C LYS A 204 8.71 7.55 12.38
N GLU A 205 8.60 8.32 11.32
CA GLU A 205 7.57 9.36 11.18
C GLU A 205 6.18 8.78 10.91
N GLY A 206 6.10 7.47 10.66
CA GLY A 206 4.88 6.76 10.32
C GLY A 206 4.68 6.58 8.82
N ALA A 207 3.62 5.87 8.45
CA ALA A 207 3.40 5.42 7.09
C ALA A 207 1.92 5.23 6.76
N VAL A 208 1.64 5.01 5.47
CA VAL A 208 0.32 4.58 5.00
C VAL A 208 0.14 3.09 5.30
N LEU A 209 -0.99 2.74 5.90
CA LEU A 209 -1.50 1.37 5.97
C LEU A 209 -2.64 1.23 4.97
N ALA A 210 -2.50 0.34 4.02
CA ALA A 210 -3.57 -0.08 3.13
C ALA A 210 -4.20 -1.38 3.61
N ILE A 211 -5.52 -1.49 3.48
CA ILE A 211 -6.29 -2.72 3.71
C ILE A 211 -6.97 -3.04 2.39
N ASP A 212 -6.58 -4.15 1.77
CA ASP A 212 -7.21 -4.64 0.55
C ASP A 212 -8.43 -5.48 0.89
N ASN A 213 -9.49 -5.28 0.11
CA ASN A 213 -10.78 -5.87 0.39
C ASN A 213 -11.33 -6.59 -0.83
N PHE A 214 -12.00 -7.70 -0.60
CA PHE A 214 -12.91 -8.26 -1.60
C PHE A 214 -14.25 -7.54 -1.51
N VAL A 215 -14.75 -7.04 -2.65
CA VAL A 215 -16.08 -6.44 -2.77
C VAL A 215 -16.80 -6.98 -3.99
N LEU A 216 -18.14 -7.11 -3.90
CA LEU A 216 -18.96 -7.53 -5.03
C LEU A 216 -19.41 -6.30 -5.83
N HIS A 217 -19.13 -6.29 -7.12
CA HIS A 217 -19.65 -5.24 -7.99
C HIS A 217 -21.16 -5.38 -8.19
N ARG A 218 -21.88 -4.25 -8.20
CA ARG A 218 -23.35 -4.23 -8.29
C ARG A 218 -23.88 -4.94 -9.52
N SER A 219 -23.23 -4.80 -10.68
CA SER A 219 -23.62 -5.41 -11.96
C SER A 219 -23.06 -6.82 -12.15
N GLY A 220 -22.34 -7.38 -11.15
CA GLY A 220 -21.79 -8.72 -11.22
C GLY A 220 -22.86 -9.77 -11.49
N ARG A 221 -22.58 -10.72 -12.37
CA ARG A 221 -23.53 -11.74 -12.82
C ARG A 221 -23.46 -13.04 -12.01
N ARG A 222 -22.35 -13.25 -11.31
CA ARG A 222 -22.07 -14.47 -10.57
C ARG A 222 -21.79 -14.20 -9.07
N PRO A 223 -22.72 -13.53 -8.36
CA PRO A 223 -22.52 -13.22 -6.93
C PRO A 223 -22.33 -14.48 -6.07
N ASP A 224 -22.91 -15.62 -6.51
CA ASP A 224 -22.77 -16.88 -5.79
C ASP A 224 -21.33 -17.39 -5.80
N LEU A 225 -20.69 -17.37 -6.97
CA LEU A 225 -19.29 -17.77 -7.09
C LEU A 225 -18.37 -16.78 -6.39
N ALA A 226 -18.69 -15.48 -6.43
CA ALA A 226 -17.92 -14.46 -5.73
C ALA A 226 -17.93 -14.69 -4.20
N HIS A 227 -19.09 -15.02 -3.61
CA HIS A 227 -19.17 -15.39 -2.19
C HIS A 227 -18.38 -16.67 -1.88
N GLN A 228 -18.48 -17.70 -2.73
CA GLN A 228 -17.70 -18.92 -2.55
C GLN A 228 -16.20 -18.66 -2.58
N PHE A 229 -15.74 -17.81 -3.50
CA PHE A 229 -14.34 -17.40 -3.57
C PHE A 229 -13.89 -16.62 -2.32
N ILE A 230 -14.71 -15.65 -1.87
CA ILE A 230 -14.41 -14.88 -0.66
C ILE A 230 -14.32 -15.82 0.55
N ASP A 231 -15.27 -16.73 0.73
CA ASP A 231 -15.26 -17.65 1.85
C ASP A 231 -14.08 -18.63 1.78
N PHE A 232 -13.74 -19.13 0.59
CA PHE A 232 -12.53 -19.93 0.37
C PHE A 232 -11.26 -19.16 0.82
N MET A 233 -11.15 -17.88 0.49
CA MET A 233 -10.03 -17.04 0.90
C MET A 233 -10.02 -16.73 2.42
N LEU A 234 -11.15 -16.86 3.10
CA LEU A 234 -11.26 -16.69 4.56
C LEU A 234 -10.87 -17.94 5.36
N VAL A 235 -10.73 -19.11 4.72
CA VAL A 235 -10.15 -20.28 5.36
C VAL A 235 -8.70 -20.00 5.74
N GLY A 236 -8.31 -20.26 6.99
CA GLY A 236 -7.00 -19.86 7.52
C GLY A 236 -5.80 -20.27 6.68
N ALA A 237 -5.75 -21.54 6.22
CA ALA A 237 -4.67 -22.03 5.36
C ALA A 237 -4.60 -21.26 4.02
N ASN A 238 -5.75 -21.07 3.35
CA ASN A 238 -5.82 -20.35 2.08
C ASN A 238 -5.47 -18.86 2.25
N ALA A 239 -5.93 -18.24 3.34
CA ALA A 239 -5.56 -16.86 3.68
C ALA A 239 -4.05 -16.72 3.90
N ALA A 240 -3.41 -17.70 4.54
CA ALA A 240 -1.96 -17.71 4.78
C ALA A 240 -1.16 -17.81 3.48
N ASP A 241 -1.69 -18.46 2.44
CA ASP A 241 -1.01 -18.55 1.14
C ASP A 241 -0.76 -17.18 0.52
N VAL A 242 -1.66 -16.19 0.73
CA VAL A 242 -1.44 -14.80 0.30
C VAL A 242 -0.20 -14.24 0.96
N SER A 243 -0.08 -14.35 2.29
CA SER A 243 1.09 -13.86 3.02
C SER A 243 2.37 -14.60 2.62
N ASN A 244 2.29 -15.92 2.51
CA ASN A 244 3.42 -16.77 2.18
C ASN A 244 3.95 -16.54 0.75
N LEU A 245 3.06 -16.21 -0.18
CA LEU A 245 3.42 -16.01 -1.59
C LEU A 245 3.93 -14.60 -1.86
N VAL A 246 3.22 -13.59 -1.34
CA VAL A 246 3.51 -12.18 -1.70
C VAL A 246 4.03 -11.32 -0.55
N GLY A 247 4.16 -11.86 0.67
CA GLY A 247 4.65 -11.09 1.81
C GLY A 247 3.69 -9.99 2.27
N ALA A 248 2.38 -10.16 2.08
CA ALA A 248 1.37 -9.24 2.60
C ALA A 248 1.02 -9.57 4.05
N GLY A 249 0.68 -8.55 4.84
CA GLY A 249 0.09 -8.75 6.15
C GLY A 249 -1.31 -9.37 6.03
N ASN A 250 -1.81 -10.00 7.10
CA ASN A 250 -3.03 -10.78 7.04
C ASN A 250 -4.02 -10.38 8.14
N PRO A 251 -5.23 -9.92 7.78
CA PRO A 251 -6.27 -9.60 8.74
C PRO A 251 -6.97 -10.85 9.34
N ASN A 252 -6.67 -12.06 8.84
CA ASN A 252 -7.28 -13.31 9.28
C ASN A 252 -6.47 -13.92 10.43
N ALA A 253 -7.09 -14.07 11.62
CA ALA A 253 -6.44 -14.66 12.80
C ALA A 253 -6.12 -16.14 12.58
N ALA A 254 -7.02 -16.88 11.89
CA ALA A 254 -6.83 -18.29 11.61
C ALA A 254 -5.70 -18.57 10.60
N ALA A 255 -5.21 -17.55 9.89
CA ALA A 255 -4.06 -17.68 8.99
C ALA A 255 -2.72 -17.74 9.73
N MET A 256 -2.62 -17.10 10.91
CA MET A 256 -1.34 -16.92 11.62
C MET A 256 -0.56 -18.23 11.85
N PRO A 257 -1.17 -19.36 12.26
CA PRO A 257 -0.44 -20.62 12.44
C PRO A 257 0.13 -21.23 11.13
N HIS A 258 -0.35 -20.78 9.97
CA HIS A 258 0.03 -21.29 8.65
C HIS A 258 1.00 -20.34 7.92
N ILE A 259 1.24 -19.14 8.45
CA ILE A 259 2.20 -18.18 7.88
C ILE A 259 3.61 -18.59 8.31
N ARG A 260 4.56 -18.56 7.35
CA ARG A 260 5.97 -18.86 7.62
C ARG A 260 6.52 -17.93 8.70
N ALA A 261 7.31 -18.50 9.62
CA ALA A 261 7.79 -17.79 10.81
C ALA A 261 8.58 -16.51 10.47
N GLU A 262 9.39 -16.55 9.42
CA GLU A 262 10.19 -15.40 8.97
C GLU A 262 9.33 -14.25 8.43
N ILE A 263 8.16 -14.56 7.85
CA ILE A 263 7.20 -13.55 7.40
C ILE A 263 6.41 -13.00 8.60
N ALA A 264 5.92 -13.89 9.47
CA ALA A 264 5.13 -13.50 10.65
C ALA A 264 5.95 -12.64 11.63
N ALA A 265 7.27 -12.84 11.71
CA ALA A 265 8.18 -12.08 12.54
C ALA A 265 8.70 -10.78 11.89
N ASN A 266 8.38 -10.52 10.62
CA ASN A 266 8.89 -9.34 9.92
C ASN A 266 8.05 -8.09 10.26
N PRO A 267 8.64 -7.07 10.95
CA PRO A 267 7.90 -5.88 11.37
C PRO A 267 7.48 -4.97 10.21
N GLY A 268 8.07 -5.11 9.04
CA GLY A 268 7.63 -4.40 7.83
C GLY A 268 6.35 -4.99 7.23
N ILE A 269 6.04 -6.27 7.55
CA ILE A 269 4.84 -6.98 7.08
C ILE A 269 3.78 -7.02 8.18
N PHE A 270 4.19 -7.35 9.40
CA PHE A 270 3.36 -7.40 10.60
C PHE A 270 3.90 -6.40 11.63
N PRO A 271 3.54 -5.10 11.51
CA PRO A 271 3.99 -4.08 12.45
C PRO A 271 3.60 -4.44 13.88
N PRO A 272 4.52 -4.32 14.86
CA PRO A 272 4.19 -4.57 16.25
C PRO A 272 3.19 -3.52 16.77
N ALA A 273 2.46 -3.84 17.84
CA ALA A 273 1.42 -2.99 18.41
C ALA A 273 1.92 -1.56 18.74
N SER A 274 3.18 -1.42 19.12
CA SER A 274 3.81 -0.11 19.40
C SER A 274 3.96 0.79 18.17
N GLU A 275 3.93 0.22 16.96
CA GLU A 275 4.06 0.94 15.70
C GLU A 275 2.70 1.35 15.10
N LEU A 276 1.62 0.65 15.45
CA LEU A 276 0.29 0.87 14.90
C LEU A 276 -0.20 2.32 15.03
N PRO A 277 0.05 3.07 16.13
CA PRO A 277 -0.37 4.47 16.25
C PRO A 277 0.26 5.42 15.22
N ARG A 278 1.37 5.02 14.60
CA ARG A 278 2.05 5.81 13.56
C ARG A 278 1.56 5.51 12.15
N LEU A 279 0.75 4.47 12.00
CA LEU A 279 0.13 4.09 10.73
C LEU A 279 -1.20 4.83 10.56
N GLU A 280 -1.42 5.34 9.37
CA GLU A 280 -2.70 5.95 9.01
C GLU A 280 -3.21 5.36 7.69
N MET A 281 -4.52 5.13 7.61
CA MET A 281 -5.17 4.74 6.37
C MET A 281 -5.55 5.99 5.56
N LEU A 282 -5.40 5.91 4.25
CA LEU A 282 -5.93 6.94 3.36
C LEU A 282 -7.46 6.94 3.41
N ARG A 283 -8.05 8.14 3.47
CA ARG A 283 -9.50 8.35 3.32
C ARG A 283 -9.78 9.03 1.98
N ASP A 284 -10.99 8.89 1.50
CA ASP A 284 -11.40 9.68 0.35
C ASP A 284 -11.66 11.12 0.76
N PHE A 285 -11.11 12.05 -0.02
CA PHE A 285 -11.27 13.50 0.23
C PHE A 285 -12.53 14.04 -0.41
N ASP A 286 -12.98 15.18 0.08
CA ASP A 286 -13.99 15.98 -0.60
C ASP A 286 -13.52 16.40 -2.01
N PRO A 287 -14.46 16.75 -2.92
CA PRO A 287 -14.12 17.09 -4.31
C PRO A 287 -13.17 18.27 -4.47
N LYS A 288 -13.17 19.23 -3.54
CA LYS A 288 -12.28 20.42 -3.59
C LYS A 288 -10.83 19.99 -3.28
N THR A 289 -10.64 19.22 -2.22
CA THR A 289 -9.33 18.69 -1.82
C THR A 289 -8.78 17.74 -2.90
N ARG A 290 -9.61 16.84 -3.45
CA ARG A 290 -9.19 15.97 -4.57
C ARG A 290 -8.68 16.76 -5.78
N ARG A 291 -9.41 17.81 -6.22
CA ARG A 291 -8.96 18.67 -7.33
C ARG A 291 -7.67 19.41 -7.02
N LEU A 292 -7.51 19.88 -5.79
CA LEU A 292 -6.27 20.54 -5.35
C LEU A 292 -5.08 19.59 -5.47
N LEU A 293 -5.20 18.39 -4.90
CA LEU A 293 -4.13 17.40 -4.92
C LEU A 293 -3.80 16.94 -6.34
N SER A 294 -4.80 16.73 -7.20
CA SER A 294 -4.58 16.36 -8.60
C SER A 294 -3.82 17.44 -9.38
N ARG A 295 -4.13 18.72 -9.15
CA ARG A 295 -3.38 19.83 -9.74
C ARG A 295 -1.94 19.85 -9.25
N MET A 296 -1.73 19.71 -7.93
CA MET A 296 -0.38 19.66 -7.34
C MET A 296 0.42 18.49 -7.89
N TRP A 297 -0.20 17.33 -8.06
CA TRP A 297 0.44 16.16 -8.65
C TRP A 297 0.87 16.40 -10.10
N THR A 298 0.01 17.01 -10.89
CA THR A 298 0.37 17.41 -12.27
C THR A 298 1.57 18.33 -12.27
N GLU A 299 1.62 19.33 -11.40
CA GLU A 299 2.77 20.25 -11.27
C GLU A 299 4.06 19.49 -10.87
N ILE A 300 3.95 18.51 -9.95
CA ILE A 300 5.08 17.66 -9.55
C ILE A 300 5.61 16.85 -10.74
N LYS A 301 4.71 16.33 -11.57
CA LYS A 301 5.11 15.47 -12.69
C LYS A 301 5.75 16.26 -13.85
N VAL A 302 5.27 17.46 -14.13
CA VAL A 302 5.72 18.29 -15.27
C VAL A 302 7.02 19.04 -14.99
N ARG A 303 7.24 19.51 -13.77
CA ARG A 303 8.47 20.21 -13.35
C ARG A 303 9.57 19.23 -12.98
#